data_5ad14a0500dd8fd71590d642aff683f1
#
_entry.id   5ad14a0500dd8fd71590d642aff683f1
#
_cell.length_a   1.000
_cell.length_b   1.000
_cell.length_c   1.000
_cell.angle_alpha   90.00
_cell.angle_beta   90.00
_cell.angle_gamma   90.00
#
_symmetry.space_group_name_H-M   'P 1'
#
loop_
_entity.id
_entity.type
_entity.pdbx_description
1 polymer ?
#
loop_
_entity_poly.entity_id
_entity_poly.type
_entity_poly.pdbx_seq_one_letter_code
_entity_poly.pdbx_strand_id
1 'polypeptide(L)'
;MKRRDAAVSLPGHGNPARVAPETDEHTPAHLRQVLRHRLDTGPVASLKLASGCDRRCAFCAIPAFRGAFVSRTPDELLAEAEWLAKTGVRELVLVSENSTSYGKDLGDPRALEKLLPQLAAIDGIVRVRASYLQPAETRPGLVEVIATTPGVAAYFDLSFQHSSEPVLRRMRRFGSTDRFLELLASARALAPDAGARSNFIVGFPGETKQDVAELVRFLTEARLDAIGMFDYSDEDGTEAAGLTGKVSAATIKRRYDKLSALADELCSQRAEERLGATVEVLVDSIADGVVEGGPPTRRPRSTARPRSSRRSAAASIWPLCAPATWSGPR
;
A
#
# COMPACT_ATOMS: atom_id res chain seq x y z
N MET A 1 -13.76 14.80 -42.61
CA MET A 1 -13.65 15.75 -41.48
C MET A 1 -12.45 15.33 -40.62
N LYS A 2 -11.36 16.09 -40.68
CA LYS A 2 -10.06 15.78 -40.00
C LYS A 2 -10.17 16.16 -38.54
N ARG A 3 -9.94 15.22 -37.60
CA ARG A 3 -9.74 15.52 -36.19
C ARG A 3 -8.34 16.12 -36.03
N ARG A 4 -8.28 17.28 -35.40
CA ARG A 4 -7.03 17.95 -35.00
C ARG A 4 -6.62 17.42 -33.64
N ASP A 5 -5.44 16.82 -33.58
CA ASP A 5 -4.74 16.51 -32.34
C ASP A 5 -4.29 17.82 -31.72
N ALA A 6 -4.86 18.17 -30.57
CA ALA A 6 -4.40 19.28 -29.75
C ALA A 6 -3.41 18.75 -28.73
N ALA A 7 -2.12 18.88 -29.04
CA ALA A 7 -1.05 18.70 -28.06
C ALA A 7 -1.08 19.89 -27.08
N VAL A 8 -1.37 19.66 -25.82
CA VAL A 8 -1.24 20.64 -24.74
C VAL A 8 0.24 20.76 -24.39
N SER A 9 0.86 21.85 -24.82
CA SER A 9 2.22 22.21 -24.43
C SER A 9 2.18 22.99 -23.12
N LEU A 10 2.76 22.43 -22.04
CA LEU A 10 2.96 23.14 -20.78
C LEU A 10 4.23 24.00 -20.87
N PRO A 11 4.19 25.31 -20.62
CA PRO A 11 5.36 26.14 -20.64
C PRO A 11 6.18 25.99 -19.35
N GLY A 12 7.49 25.75 -19.48
CA GLY A 12 8.46 26.13 -18.46
C GLY A 12 9.13 25.06 -17.62
N HIS A 13 9.40 23.88 -18.15
CA HIS A 13 10.46 23.02 -17.58
C HIS A 13 11.45 22.64 -18.69
N GLY A 14 12.53 23.41 -18.78
CA GLY A 14 13.68 23.04 -19.55
C GLY A 14 14.19 21.69 -19.08
N ASN A 15 14.16 20.71 -19.96
CA ASN A 15 14.70 19.37 -19.74
C ASN A 15 16.21 19.53 -19.48
N PRO A 16 16.76 19.21 -18.29
CA PRO A 16 18.21 19.18 -18.13
C PRO A 16 18.74 18.15 -19.12
N ALA A 17 19.72 18.54 -19.91
CA ALA A 17 20.34 17.71 -20.91
C ALA A 17 20.61 16.31 -20.31
N ARG A 18 19.98 15.28 -20.89
CA ARG A 18 20.30 13.90 -20.57
C ARG A 18 21.76 13.67 -20.96
N VAL A 19 22.65 13.67 -19.97
CA VAL A 19 23.95 13.05 -20.14
C VAL A 19 23.63 11.57 -20.25
N ALA A 20 23.70 11.04 -21.46
CA ALA A 20 23.61 9.61 -21.70
C ALA A 20 24.82 8.96 -20.99
N PRO A 21 24.62 7.98 -20.11
CA PRO A 21 25.74 7.21 -19.57
C PRO A 21 26.41 6.50 -20.75
N GLU A 22 27.73 6.48 -20.79
CA GLU A 22 28.50 5.63 -21.71
C GLU A 22 28.11 4.19 -21.42
N THR A 23 27.24 3.62 -22.24
CA THR A 23 26.85 2.22 -22.15
C THR A 23 27.77 1.43 -23.09
N ASP A 24 28.44 0.44 -22.53
CA ASP A 24 29.13 -0.58 -23.30
C ASP A 24 28.10 -1.24 -24.26
N GLU A 25 28.28 -1.07 -25.57
CA GLU A 25 27.32 -1.49 -26.60
C GLU A 25 27.04 -3.00 -26.60
N HIS A 26 27.85 -3.79 -25.87
CA HIS A 26 27.77 -5.25 -25.80
C HIS A 26 26.96 -5.77 -24.60
N THR A 27 26.50 -4.89 -23.71
CA THR A 27 25.67 -5.31 -22.58
C THR A 27 24.21 -5.50 -23.04
N PRO A 28 23.62 -6.69 -22.89
CA PRO A 28 22.21 -6.93 -23.20
C PRO A 28 21.30 -5.90 -22.53
N ALA A 29 20.26 -5.46 -23.23
CA ALA A 29 19.40 -4.37 -22.77
C ALA A 29 18.80 -4.61 -21.38
N HIS A 30 18.58 -5.87 -20.99
CA HIS A 30 18.07 -6.26 -19.66
C HIS A 30 19.13 -6.20 -18.55
N LEU A 31 20.42 -6.16 -18.90
CA LEU A 31 21.54 -6.02 -17.95
C LEU A 31 22.09 -4.59 -17.88
N ARG A 32 21.57 -3.67 -18.69
CA ARG A 32 21.93 -2.26 -18.58
C ARG A 32 21.47 -1.74 -17.23
N GLN A 33 22.37 -1.69 -16.27
CA GLN A 33 22.16 -1.01 -15.00
C GLN A 33 21.86 0.46 -15.32
N VAL A 34 20.60 0.83 -15.28
CA VAL A 34 20.23 2.23 -15.21
C VAL A 34 20.85 2.75 -13.93
N LEU A 35 21.85 3.61 -14.01
CA LEU A 35 22.43 4.29 -12.84
C LEU A 35 21.31 5.06 -12.18
N ARG A 36 20.76 4.48 -11.11
CA ARG A 36 19.73 5.10 -10.30
C ARG A 36 20.41 5.87 -9.19
N HIS A 37 20.03 7.12 -9.02
CA HIS A 37 20.40 7.89 -7.86
C HIS A 37 19.22 7.93 -6.91
N ARG A 38 19.47 7.66 -5.65
CA ARG A 38 18.45 7.87 -4.61
C ARG A 38 18.20 9.38 -4.46
N LEU A 39 16.92 9.75 -4.37
CA LEU A 39 16.51 11.15 -4.15
C LEU A 39 16.52 11.53 -2.65
N ASP A 40 16.60 10.53 -1.78
CA ASP A 40 16.72 10.70 -0.34
C ASP A 40 17.81 9.78 0.23
N THR A 41 18.24 10.05 1.46
CA THR A 41 19.26 9.28 2.18
C THR A 41 18.68 8.49 3.35
N GLY A 42 17.35 8.45 3.49
CA GLY A 42 16.68 7.74 4.58
C GLY A 42 16.93 6.22 4.56
N PRO A 43 16.73 5.53 5.68
CA PRO A 43 16.99 4.09 5.78
C PRO A 43 15.90 3.24 5.14
N VAL A 44 14.83 3.84 4.61
CA VAL A 44 13.69 3.15 3.99
C VAL A 44 13.64 3.46 2.50
N ALA A 45 13.47 2.44 1.67
CA ALA A 45 13.26 2.62 0.23
C ALA A 45 12.12 1.76 -0.32
N SER A 46 11.44 2.27 -1.34
CA SER A 46 10.46 1.48 -2.08
C SER A 46 11.14 0.65 -3.16
N LEU A 47 10.85 -0.65 -3.19
CA LEU A 47 11.26 -1.57 -4.25
C LEU A 47 10.03 -1.94 -5.08
N LYS A 48 10.00 -1.51 -6.34
CA LYS A 48 8.86 -1.73 -7.23
C LYS A 48 8.92 -3.13 -7.82
N LEU A 49 7.94 -3.99 -7.45
CA LEU A 49 7.84 -5.37 -7.92
C LEU A 49 7.35 -5.48 -9.36
N ALA A 50 6.34 -4.68 -9.71
CA ALA A 50 5.62 -4.76 -10.96
C ALA A 50 4.95 -3.43 -11.32
N SER A 51 4.46 -3.32 -12.54
CA SER A 51 3.64 -2.19 -13.03
C SER A 51 2.38 -2.71 -13.67
N GLY A 52 1.30 -1.90 -13.62
CA GLY A 52 0.02 -2.23 -14.22
C GLY A 52 -0.83 -3.14 -13.34
N CYS A 53 -2.03 -3.48 -13.81
CA CYS A 53 -2.96 -4.31 -13.06
C CYS A 53 -3.95 -4.99 -14.00
N ASP A 54 -4.09 -6.32 -13.90
CA ASP A 54 -5.07 -7.11 -14.67
C ASP A 54 -6.45 -7.15 -14.00
N ARG A 55 -6.58 -6.55 -12.81
CA ARG A 55 -7.85 -6.45 -12.12
C ARG A 55 -8.75 -5.44 -12.80
N ARG A 56 -10.03 -5.81 -12.94
CA ARG A 56 -11.07 -4.95 -13.51
C ARG A 56 -12.01 -4.44 -12.41
N CYS A 57 -11.43 -3.86 -11.34
CA CYS A 57 -12.24 -3.24 -10.30
C CYS A 57 -13.08 -2.11 -10.90
N ALA A 58 -14.39 -2.11 -10.65
CA ALA A 58 -15.32 -1.20 -11.34
C ALA A 58 -15.02 0.29 -11.12
N PHE A 59 -14.37 0.64 -10.02
CA PHE A 59 -14.01 2.02 -9.64
C PHE A 59 -12.61 2.46 -10.07
N CYS A 60 -11.82 1.58 -10.72
CA CYS A 60 -10.38 1.81 -10.88
C CYS A 60 -10.01 2.05 -12.34
N ALA A 61 -9.36 3.17 -12.61
CA ALA A 61 -8.87 3.53 -13.94
C ALA A 61 -7.42 3.03 -14.22
N ILE A 62 -6.73 2.44 -13.24
CA ILE A 62 -5.32 2.01 -13.39
C ILE A 62 -5.08 1.16 -14.63
N PRO A 63 -5.88 0.14 -14.96
CA PRO A 63 -5.65 -0.67 -16.16
C PRO A 63 -5.67 0.15 -17.46
N ALA A 64 -6.44 1.23 -17.51
CA ALA A 64 -6.58 2.06 -18.69
C ALA A 64 -5.30 2.86 -19.02
N PHE A 65 -4.55 3.32 -18.00
CA PHE A 65 -3.36 4.15 -18.22
C PHE A 65 -2.03 3.47 -17.85
N ARG A 66 -2.05 2.41 -17.03
CA ARG A 66 -0.84 1.63 -16.66
C ARG A 66 -0.70 0.35 -17.48
N GLY A 67 -1.77 -0.12 -18.11
CA GLY A 67 -1.80 -1.36 -18.87
C GLY A 67 -1.86 -2.63 -18.01
N ALA A 68 -1.54 -3.75 -18.65
CA ALA A 68 -1.48 -5.08 -18.02
C ALA A 68 -0.43 -5.15 -16.92
N PHE A 69 -0.59 -6.12 -16.03
CA PHE A 69 0.38 -6.37 -14.97
C PHE A 69 1.66 -6.98 -15.54
N VAL A 70 2.79 -6.32 -15.30
CA VAL A 70 4.12 -6.78 -15.76
C VAL A 70 5.06 -6.83 -14.55
N SER A 71 5.44 -8.04 -14.16
CA SER A 71 6.41 -8.30 -13.10
C SER A 71 7.84 -8.01 -13.54
N ARG A 72 8.64 -7.49 -12.65
CA ARG A 72 10.09 -7.53 -12.78
C ARG A 72 10.59 -8.91 -12.38
N THR A 73 11.70 -9.34 -12.97
CA THR A 73 12.29 -10.65 -12.63
C THR A 73 12.85 -10.66 -11.20
N PRO A 74 12.89 -11.81 -10.52
CA PRO A 74 13.51 -11.91 -9.20
C PRO A 74 14.96 -11.41 -9.17
N ASP A 75 15.75 -11.73 -10.19
CA ASP A 75 17.17 -11.33 -10.28
C ASP A 75 17.33 -9.81 -10.36
N GLU A 76 16.48 -9.12 -11.13
CA GLU A 76 16.48 -7.65 -11.17
C GLU A 76 16.13 -7.03 -9.83
N LEU A 77 15.19 -7.64 -9.09
CA LEU A 77 14.76 -7.15 -7.78
C LEU A 77 15.83 -7.38 -6.72
N LEU A 78 16.47 -8.54 -6.74
CA LEU A 78 17.58 -8.87 -5.81
C LEU A 78 18.78 -7.94 -6.05
N ALA A 79 19.17 -7.75 -7.32
CA ALA A 79 20.27 -6.83 -7.67
C ALA A 79 19.98 -5.37 -7.23
N GLU A 80 18.74 -4.89 -7.43
CA GLU A 80 18.36 -3.54 -6.95
C GLU A 80 18.33 -3.47 -5.43
N ALA A 81 17.86 -4.50 -4.74
CA ALA A 81 17.82 -4.55 -3.28
C ALA A 81 19.23 -4.57 -2.67
N GLU A 82 20.18 -5.31 -3.26
CA GLU A 82 21.59 -5.29 -2.85
C GLU A 82 22.22 -3.90 -3.03
N TRP A 83 21.93 -3.25 -4.17
CA TRP A 83 22.40 -1.88 -4.40
C TRP A 83 21.80 -0.91 -3.37
N LEU A 84 20.52 -1.02 -3.06
CA LEU A 84 19.87 -0.22 -2.03
C LEU A 84 20.52 -0.45 -0.66
N ALA A 85 20.78 -1.70 -0.28
CA ALA A 85 21.46 -2.03 0.97
C ALA A 85 22.85 -1.38 1.08
N LYS A 86 23.65 -1.46 0.00
CA LYS A 86 24.97 -0.82 -0.09
C LYS A 86 24.91 0.71 0.00
N THR A 87 23.77 1.33 -0.36
CA THR A 87 23.54 2.78 -0.23
C THR A 87 22.94 3.18 1.13
N GLY A 88 22.86 2.27 2.10
CA GLY A 88 22.42 2.55 3.46
C GLY A 88 20.95 2.27 3.74
N VAL A 89 20.20 1.69 2.79
CA VAL A 89 18.82 1.24 3.04
C VAL A 89 18.83 0.07 4.02
N ARG A 90 17.89 0.10 4.96
CA ARG A 90 17.68 -0.92 5.99
C ARG A 90 16.29 -1.56 5.88
N GLU A 91 15.30 -0.85 5.36
CA GLU A 91 13.97 -1.39 5.12
C GLU A 91 13.57 -1.25 3.64
N LEU A 92 13.12 -2.35 3.04
CA LEU A 92 12.53 -2.39 1.72
C LEU A 92 11.00 -2.43 1.83
N VAL A 93 10.32 -1.46 1.22
CA VAL A 93 8.86 -1.47 1.08
C VAL A 93 8.53 -1.93 -0.34
N LEU A 94 8.01 -3.13 -0.46
CA LEU A 94 7.63 -3.71 -1.75
C LEU A 94 6.32 -3.07 -2.22
N VAL A 95 6.34 -2.53 -3.43
CA VAL A 95 5.21 -1.78 -3.98
C VAL A 95 4.84 -2.26 -5.38
N SER A 96 3.55 -2.36 -5.64
CA SER A 96 2.93 -2.51 -6.96
C SER A 96 1.45 -2.15 -6.87
N GLU A 97 0.73 -2.19 -7.96
CA GLU A 97 -0.72 -2.00 -7.96
C GLU A 97 -1.47 -3.23 -7.38
N ASN A 98 -0.83 -4.41 -7.40
CA ASN A 98 -1.35 -5.65 -6.79
C ASN A 98 -0.19 -6.63 -6.51
N SER A 99 0.43 -6.54 -5.36
CA SER A 99 1.60 -7.37 -5.03
C SER A 99 1.30 -8.87 -4.96
N THR A 100 0.06 -9.28 -4.66
CA THR A 100 -0.33 -10.70 -4.65
C THR A 100 -0.32 -11.34 -6.04
N SER A 101 -0.33 -10.54 -7.11
CA SER A 101 -0.23 -11.05 -8.48
C SER A 101 1.21 -11.20 -8.99
N TYR A 102 2.22 -10.76 -8.21
CA TYR A 102 3.62 -10.85 -8.62
C TYR A 102 4.01 -12.27 -9.03
N GLY A 103 4.63 -12.35 -10.20
CA GLY A 103 5.14 -13.60 -10.79
C GLY A 103 4.13 -14.44 -11.58
N LYS A 104 2.84 -14.10 -11.57
CA LYS A 104 1.84 -14.84 -12.37
C LYS A 104 2.14 -14.80 -13.86
N ASP A 105 2.54 -13.63 -14.36
CA ASP A 105 2.96 -13.41 -15.74
C ASP A 105 4.31 -14.04 -16.07
N LEU A 106 5.14 -14.33 -15.05
CA LEU A 106 6.38 -15.10 -15.17
C LEU A 106 6.17 -16.63 -15.05
N GLY A 107 4.91 -17.09 -14.92
CA GLY A 107 4.57 -18.50 -14.78
C GLY A 107 4.71 -19.06 -13.36
N ASP A 108 5.03 -18.22 -12.37
CA ASP A 108 5.13 -18.62 -10.97
C ASP A 108 4.18 -17.82 -10.06
N PRO A 109 2.97 -18.31 -9.80
CA PRO A 109 2.02 -17.61 -8.91
C PRO A 109 2.49 -17.54 -7.44
N ARG A 110 3.55 -18.26 -7.06
CA ARG A 110 4.15 -18.26 -5.72
C ARG A 110 5.48 -17.49 -5.67
N ALA A 111 5.80 -16.72 -6.68
CA ALA A 111 7.06 -15.98 -6.77
C ALA A 111 7.26 -15.02 -5.58
N LEU A 112 6.22 -14.34 -5.10
CA LEU A 112 6.33 -13.44 -3.95
C LEU A 112 6.68 -14.22 -2.67
N GLU A 113 6.11 -15.40 -2.46
CA GLU A 113 6.41 -16.27 -1.32
C GLU A 113 7.90 -16.69 -1.31
N LYS A 114 8.49 -16.89 -2.48
CA LYS A 114 9.90 -17.25 -2.65
C LYS A 114 10.84 -16.05 -2.56
N LEU A 115 10.40 -14.90 -3.05
CA LEU A 115 11.20 -13.67 -3.10
C LEU A 115 11.39 -13.03 -1.72
N LEU A 116 10.36 -13.03 -0.87
CA LEU A 116 10.38 -12.38 0.45
C LEU A 116 11.55 -12.85 1.33
N PRO A 117 11.79 -14.16 1.53
CA PRO A 117 12.93 -14.64 2.31
C PRO A 117 14.28 -14.26 1.69
N GLN A 118 14.40 -14.25 0.35
CA GLN A 118 15.64 -13.89 -0.33
C GLN A 118 15.97 -12.42 -0.13
N LEU A 119 15.00 -11.52 -0.23
CA LEU A 119 15.18 -10.10 0.06
C LEU A 119 15.55 -9.86 1.52
N ALA A 120 14.93 -10.59 2.44
CA ALA A 120 15.22 -10.49 3.88
C ALA A 120 16.61 -11.01 4.25
N ALA A 121 17.20 -11.89 3.44
CA ALA A 121 18.55 -12.43 3.65
C ALA A 121 19.67 -11.54 3.11
N ILE A 122 19.35 -10.44 2.42
CA ILE A 122 20.37 -9.52 1.88
C ILE A 122 21.07 -8.80 3.03
N ASP A 123 22.41 -8.87 3.03
CA ASP A 123 23.23 -8.19 4.04
C ASP A 123 22.96 -6.69 4.10
N GLY A 124 22.71 -6.19 5.29
CA GLY A 124 22.36 -4.79 5.54
C GLY A 124 20.85 -4.49 5.48
N ILE A 125 20.00 -5.36 4.94
CA ILE A 125 18.55 -5.23 5.05
C ILE A 125 18.08 -5.84 6.37
N VAL A 126 17.38 -5.06 7.17
CA VAL A 126 16.83 -5.50 8.48
C VAL A 126 15.33 -5.75 8.41
N ARG A 127 14.66 -5.20 7.38
CA ARG A 127 13.21 -5.35 7.23
C ARG A 127 12.75 -5.30 5.78
N VAL A 128 11.88 -6.23 5.42
CA VAL A 128 11.14 -6.25 4.15
C VAL A 128 9.65 -6.19 4.44
N ARG A 129 8.94 -5.27 3.79
CA ARG A 129 7.50 -5.07 3.97
C ARG A 129 6.76 -5.24 2.67
N ALA A 130 5.79 -6.15 2.62
CA ALA A 130 4.87 -6.29 1.48
C ALA A 130 3.68 -5.34 1.63
N SER A 131 3.37 -4.58 0.56
CA SER A 131 2.22 -3.67 0.52
C SER A 131 1.29 -4.01 -0.63
N TYR A 132 0.06 -3.49 -0.60
CA TYR A 132 -0.95 -3.64 -1.65
C TYR A 132 -1.36 -5.09 -1.92
N LEU A 133 -1.63 -5.85 -0.85
CA LEU A 133 -2.11 -7.21 -0.94
C LEU A 133 -3.61 -7.25 -1.26
N GLN A 134 -4.00 -8.14 -2.16
CA GLN A 134 -5.40 -8.41 -2.49
C GLN A 134 -5.92 -9.55 -1.60
N PRO A 135 -6.93 -9.31 -0.74
CA PRO A 135 -7.42 -10.31 0.19
C PRO A 135 -7.83 -11.63 -0.47
N ALA A 136 -8.58 -11.53 -1.58
CA ALA A 136 -9.06 -12.71 -2.32
C ALA A 136 -7.95 -13.52 -3.02
N GLU A 137 -6.74 -12.97 -3.11
CA GLU A 137 -5.57 -13.64 -3.73
C GLU A 137 -4.49 -13.96 -2.71
N THR A 138 -4.66 -13.54 -1.46
CA THR A 138 -3.71 -13.80 -0.39
C THR A 138 -3.85 -15.26 0.06
N ARG A 139 -2.93 -16.09 -0.41
CA ARG A 139 -2.89 -17.53 -0.14
C ARG A 139 -2.35 -17.81 1.27
N PRO A 140 -2.71 -18.96 1.89
CA PRO A 140 -2.18 -19.34 3.20
C PRO A 140 -0.65 -19.36 3.26
N GLY A 141 0.05 -19.84 2.22
CA GLY A 141 1.51 -19.83 2.17
C GLY A 141 2.11 -18.42 2.15
N LEU A 142 1.44 -17.44 1.52
CA LEU A 142 1.87 -16.05 1.57
C LEU A 142 1.65 -15.46 2.97
N VAL A 143 0.53 -15.78 3.62
CA VAL A 143 0.27 -15.37 5.01
C VAL A 143 1.36 -15.92 5.94
N GLU A 144 1.69 -17.20 5.80
CA GLU A 144 2.74 -17.86 6.57
C GLU A 144 4.10 -17.18 6.38
N VAL A 145 4.53 -16.96 5.14
CA VAL A 145 5.82 -16.33 4.84
C VAL A 145 5.89 -14.91 5.41
N ILE A 146 4.83 -14.09 5.28
CA ILE A 146 4.80 -12.74 5.84
C ILE A 146 4.83 -12.78 7.38
N ALA A 147 4.11 -13.72 7.99
CA ALA A 147 3.97 -13.79 9.44
C ALA A 147 5.21 -14.35 10.14
N THR A 148 5.95 -15.28 9.51
CA THR A 148 6.93 -16.10 10.22
C THR A 148 8.37 -15.93 9.73
N THR A 149 8.61 -15.33 8.56
CA THR A 149 9.96 -15.19 8.02
C THR A 149 10.74 -14.10 8.78
N PRO A 150 11.89 -14.41 9.39
CA PRO A 150 12.75 -13.39 9.99
C PRO A 150 13.14 -12.31 8.97
N GLY A 151 13.11 -11.05 9.39
CA GLY A 151 13.39 -9.92 8.50
C GLY A 151 12.22 -9.51 7.60
N VAL A 152 11.15 -10.29 7.51
CA VAL A 152 9.90 -9.85 6.89
C VAL A 152 8.99 -9.25 7.96
N ALA A 153 8.46 -8.06 7.71
CA ALA A 153 7.52 -7.42 8.64
C ALA A 153 6.21 -8.20 8.67
N ALA A 154 5.80 -8.67 9.83
CA ALA A 154 4.46 -9.24 10.04
C ALA A 154 3.40 -8.13 9.95
N TYR A 155 3.21 -7.61 8.75
CA TYR A 155 2.35 -6.47 8.44
C TYR A 155 1.55 -6.73 7.18
N PHE A 156 0.25 -6.65 7.29
CA PHE A 156 -0.71 -6.98 6.24
C PHE A 156 -1.41 -5.73 5.74
N ASP A 157 -0.90 -5.15 4.65
CA ASP A 157 -1.54 -4.03 3.92
C ASP A 157 -2.54 -4.60 2.91
N LEU A 158 -3.75 -4.84 3.37
CA LEU A 158 -4.82 -5.54 2.66
C LEU A 158 -5.82 -4.57 2.04
N SER A 159 -6.03 -4.63 0.74
CA SER A 159 -6.97 -3.76 0.03
C SER A 159 -8.39 -4.33 0.08
N PHE A 160 -9.08 -4.22 1.21
CA PHE A 160 -10.47 -4.73 1.35
C PHE A 160 -11.47 -3.91 0.53
N GLN A 161 -11.40 -2.60 0.57
CA GLN A 161 -12.26 -1.61 -0.10
C GLN A 161 -13.69 -1.55 0.43
N HIS A 162 -14.29 -2.63 0.83
CA HIS A 162 -15.55 -2.81 1.53
C HIS A 162 -15.59 -4.21 2.17
N SER A 163 -16.61 -4.51 2.99
CA SER A 163 -16.77 -5.84 3.57
C SER A 163 -18.13 -6.50 3.22
N SER A 164 -19.12 -5.71 2.81
CA SER A 164 -20.40 -6.24 2.33
C SER A 164 -20.24 -6.91 0.97
N GLU A 165 -20.62 -8.18 0.88
CA GLU A 165 -20.50 -8.98 -0.34
C GLU A 165 -21.27 -8.38 -1.54
N PRO A 166 -22.52 -7.87 -1.42
CA PRO A 166 -23.22 -7.21 -2.51
C PRO A 166 -22.46 -6.01 -3.08
N VAL A 167 -21.87 -5.16 -2.23
CA VAL A 167 -21.07 -4.02 -2.65
C VAL A 167 -19.79 -4.48 -3.32
N LEU A 168 -19.06 -5.44 -2.73
CA LEU A 168 -17.85 -6.01 -3.31
C LEU A 168 -18.08 -6.60 -4.68
N ARG A 169 -19.18 -7.33 -4.89
CA ARG A 169 -19.57 -7.85 -6.23
C ARG A 169 -19.76 -6.74 -7.25
N ARG A 170 -20.43 -5.64 -6.87
CA ARG A 170 -20.59 -4.48 -7.73
C ARG A 170 -19.25 -3.76 -8.01
N MET A 171 -18.32 -3.81 -7.08
CA MET A 171 -16.93 -3.35 -7.24
C MET A 171 -16.08 -4.31 -8.09
N ARG A 172 -16.63 -5.45 -8.55
CA ARG A 172 -15.91 -6.58 -9.18
C ARG A 172 -14.80 -7.12 -8.27
N ARG A 173 -15.10 -7.25 -6.99
CA ARG A 173 -14.23 -7.81 -5.98
C ARG A 173 -14.90 -9.00 -5.29
N PHE A 174 -14.08 -9.83 -4.67
CA PHE A 174 -14.54 -11.03 -3.97
C PHE A 174 -14.17 -10.96 -2.50
N GLY A 175 -15.08 -11.43 -1.66
CA GLY A 175 -14.90 -11.50 -0.22
C GLY A 175 -16.21 -11.26 0.51
N SER A 176 -16.14 -11.35 1.83
CA SER A 176 -17.20 -11.00 2.78
C SER A 176 -16.54 -10.64 4.10
N THR A 177 -17.29 -10.04 5.02
CA THR A 177 -16.81 -9.75 6.37
C THR A 177 -16.19 -10.99 7.01
N ASP A 178 -16.88 -12.13 7.01
CA ASP A 178 -16.40 -13.33 7.71
C ASP A 178 -15.11 -13.87 7.10
N ARG A 179 -15.01 -13.95 5.77
CA ARG A 179 -13.77 -14.38 5.08
C ARG A 179 -12.59 -13.44 5.37
N PHE A 180 -12.84 -12.15 5.49
CA PHE A 180 -11.79 -11.18 5.79
C PHE A 180 -11.35 -11.27 7.25
N LEU A 181 -12.28 -11.52 8.17
CA LEU A 181 -11.96 -11.78 9.58
C LEU A 181 -11.18 -13.08 9.74
N GLU A 182 -11.54 -14.14 9.02
CA GLU A 182 -10.79 -15.41 8.98
C GLU A 182 -9.35 -15.20 8.49
N LEU A 183 -9.16 -14.42 7.44
CA LEU A 183 -7.82 -14.08 6.93
C LEU A 183 -6.98 -13.36 8.01
N LEU A 184 -7.54 -12.35 8.67
CA LEU A 184 -6.87 -11.63 9.74
C LEU A 184 -6.60 -12.53 10.96
N ALA A 185 -7.54 -13.41 11.31
CA ALA A 185 -7.35 -14.38 12.37
C ALA A 185 -6.22 -15.38 12.06
N SER A 186 -6.15 -15.89 10.82
CA SER A 186 -5.06 -16.78 10.39
C SER A 186 -3.69 -16.11 10.47
N ALA A 187 -3.59 -14.83 10.09
CA ALA A 187 -2.35 -14.08 10.22
C ALA A 187 -1.93 -13.89 11.68
N ARG A 188 -2.88 -13.57 12.57
CA ARG A 188 -2.62 -13.37 14.01
C ARG A 188 -2.37 -14.66 14.76
N ALA A 189 -2.89 -15.78 14.28
CA ALA A 189 -2.56 -17.11 14.85
C ALA A 189 -1.07 -17.44 14.68
N LEU A 190 -0.46 -16.97 13.57
CA LEU A 190 0.96 -17.17 13.29
C LEU A 190 1.84 -16.06 13.91
N ALA A 191 1.36 -14.82 13.93
CA ALA A 191 2.03 -13.66 14.49
C ALA A 191 1.02 -12.81 15.29
N PRO A 192 0.87 -13.03 16.61
CA PRO A 192 -0.14 -12.36 17.45
C PRO A 192 -0.07 -10.82 17.38
N ASP A 193 1.12 -10.28 17.21
CA ASP A 193 1.38 -8.84 17.11
C ASP A 193 1.35 -8.31 15.68
N ALA A 194 0.93 -9.13 14.70
CA ALA A 194 0.87 -8.68 13.31
C ALA A 194 0.07 -7.40 13.16
N GLY A 195 0.65 -6.44 12.42
CA GLY A 195 -0.01 -5.21 12.03
C GLY A 195 -0.94 -5.45 10.83
N ALA A 196 -2.11 -4.83 10.83
CA ALA A 196 -3.04 -4.87 9.71
C ALA A 196 -3.56 -3.49 9.35
N ARG A 197 -3.61 -3.22 8.06
CA ARG A 197 -4.08 -1.95 7.50
C ARG A 197 -5.01 -2.19 6.32
N SER A 198 -5.99 -1.32 6.15
CA SER A 198 -6.81 -1.29 4.94
C SER A 198 -7.37 0.07 4.61
N ASN A 199 -7.87 0.17 3.37
CA ASN A 199 -8.65 1.31 2.89
C ASN A 199 -10.07 0.85 2.53
N PHE A 200 -11.05 1.74 2.70
CA PHE A 200 -12.46 1.49 2.41
C PHE A 200 -13.06 2.63 1.62
N ILE A 201 -13.98 2.30 0.72
CA ILE A 201 -14.73 3.24 -0.11
C ILE A 201 -16.18 3.22 0.36
N VAL A 202 -16.72 4.38 0.66
CA VAL A 202 -18.09 4.58 1.17
C VAL A 202 -18.93 5.30 0.12
N GLY A 203 -20.18 4.92 0.00
CA GLY A 203 -21.11 5.54 -0.94
C GLY A 203 -21.00 4.99 -2.36
N PHE A 204 -20.44 3.81 -2.52
CA PHE A 204 -20.38 3.14 -3.82
C PHE A 204 -21.79 2.93 -4.40
N PRO A 205 -22.00 3.03 -5.71
CA PRO A 205 -23.32 2.86 -6.32
C PRO A 205 -24.03 1.58 -5.88
N GLY A 206 -25.23 1.71 -5.34
CA GLY A 206 -26.04 0.61 -4.80
C GLY A 206 -25.75 0.24 -3.35
N GLU A 207 -24.84 0.94 -2.66
CA GLU A 207 -24.60 0.75 -1.22
C GLU A 207 -25.84 1.13 -0.41
N THR A 208 -26.32 0.20 0.41
CA THR A 208 -27.50 0.36 1.29
C THR A 208 -27.09 0.70 2.74
N LYS A 209 -28.08 0.98 3.60
CA LYS A 209 -27.84 1.12 5.04
C LYS A 209 -27.36 -0.18 5.67
N GLN A 210 -27.80 -1.33 5.16
CA GLN A 210 -27.40 -2.65 5.64
C GLN A 210 -25.93 -2.93 5.30
N ASP A 211 -25.49 -2.55 4.11
CA ASP A 211 -24.09 -2.70 3.70
C ASP A 211 -23.14 -1.87 4.58
N VAL A 212 -23.57 -0.65 4.96
CA VAL A 212 -22.83 0.19 5.91
C VAL A 212 -22.81 -0.43 7.31
N ALA A 213 -23.90 -1.04 7.77
CA ALA A 213 -23.92 -1.73 9.05
C ALA A 213 -22.96 -2.93 9.07
N GLU A 214 -22.90 -3.67 7.96
CA GLU A 214 -21.95 -4.78 7.76
C GLU A 214 -20.49 -4.28 7.77
N LEU A 215 -20.23 -3.13 7.14
CA LEU A 215 -18.91 -2.52 7.19
C LEU A 215 -18.54 -2.09 8.62
N VAL A 216 -19.47 -1.53 9.39
CA VAL A 216 -19.27 -1.19 10.81
C VAL A 216 -18.91 -2.45 11.61
N ARG A 217 -19.64 -3.56 11.43
CA ARG A 217 -19.33 -4.85 12.06
C ARG A 217 -17.89 -5.27 11.76
N PHE A 218 -17.51 -5.26 10.48
CA PHE A 218 -16.17 -5.63 10.07
C PHE A 218 -15.11 -4.74 10.72
N LEU A 219 -15.24 -3.42 10.66
CA LEU A 219 -14.28 -2.49 11.22
C LEU A 219 -14.07 -2.72 12.72
N THR A 220 -15.16 -2.96 13.46
CA THR A 220 -15.13 -3.20 14.90
C THR A 220 -14.40 -4.51 15.23
N GLU A 221 -14.67 -5.60 14.49
CA GLU A 221 -14.11 -6.92 14.78
C GLU A 221 -12.69 -7.12 14.22
N ALA A 222 -12.33 -6.40 13.15
CA ALA A 222 -11.08 -6.59 12.39
C ALA A 222 -9.82 -6.15 13.16
N ARG A 223 -9.94 -5.28 14.19
CA ARG A 223 -8.80 -4.75 14.98
C ARG A 223 -7.65 -4.26 14.08
N LEU A 224 -7.97 -3.42 13.11
CA LEU A 224 -6.97 -2.86 12.19
C LEU A 224 -6.14 -1.79 12.90
N ASP A 225 -4.83 -1.77 12.62
CA ASP A 225 -3.89 -0.77 13.16
C ASP A 225 -3.98 0.56 12.41
N ALA A 226 -4.49 0.53 11.17
CA ALA A 226 -4.69 1.72 10.36
C ALA A 226 -5.85 1.52 9.39
N ILE A 227 -6.76 2.48 9.35
CA ILE A 227 -7.97 2.47 8.54
C ILE A 227 -8.02 3.75 7.71
N GLY A 228 -7.97 3.63 6.38
CA GLY A 228 -8.22 4.75 5.47
C GLY A 228 -9.66 4.73 4.99
N MET A 229 -10.37 5.85 5.14
CA MET A 229 -11.73 6.02 4.61
C MET A 229 -11.71 6.95 3.42
N PHE A 230 -12.44 6.59 2.36
CA PHE A 230 -12.60 7.38 1.15
C PHE A 230 -14.08 7.45 0.78
N ASP A 231 -14.54 8.60 0.39
CA ASP A 231 -15.83 8.77 -0.25
C ASP A 231 -15.72 8.38 -1.73
N TYR A 232 -16.75 7.72 -2.23
CA TYR A 232 -16.81 7.37 -3.63
C TYR A 232 -17.02 8.62 -4.48
N SER A 233 -16.21 8.77 -5.51
CA SER A 233 -16.40 9.73 -6.60
C SER A 233 -16.41 9.02 -7.94
N ASP A 234 -17.15 9.57 -8.91
CA ASP A 234 -17.14 9.08 -10.29
C ASP A 234 -15.81 9.48 -10.94
N GLU A 235 -15.12 8.48 -11.48
CA GLU A 235 -13.90 8.67 -12.25
C GLU A 235 -14.17 8.35 -13.71
N ASP A 236 -13.80 9.27 -14.59
CA ASP A 236 -14.00 9.11 -16.02
C ASP A 236 -13.37 7.83 -16.57
N GLY A 237 -14.10 7.12 -17.44
CA GLY A 237 -13.64 5.88 -18.05
C GLY A 237 -13.71 4.65 -17.15
N THR A 238 -14.21 4.76 -15.90
CA THR A 238 -14.48 3.61 -15.05
C THR A 238 -15.90 3.06 -15.27
N GLU A 239 -16.06 1.76 -15.05
CA GLU A 239 -17.38 1.13 -15.10
C GLU A 239 -18.32 1.69 -14.04
N ALA A 240 -17.81 2.00 -12.85
CA ALA A 240 -18.59 2.51 -11.74
C ALA A 240 -19.26 3.86 -12.06
N ALA A 241 -18.64 4.70 -12.90
CA ALA A 241 -19.25 5.96 -13.34
C ALA A 241 -20.58 5.75 -14.05
N GLY A 242 -20.73 4.63 -14.79
CA GLY A 242 -21.97 4.25 -15.49
C GLY A 242 -22.98 3.45 -14.67
N LEU A 243 -22.67 3.07 -13.44
CA LEU A 243 -23.58 2.25 -12.62
C LEU A 243 -24.79 3.05 -12.15
N THR A 244 -25.96 2.39 -12.14
CA THR A 244 -27.20 2.89 -11.53
C THR A 244 -27.16 2.75 -10.01
N GLY A 245 -28.10 3.44 -9.32
CA GLY A 245 -28.19 3.38 -7.87
C GLY A 245 -27.16 4.25 -7.16
N LYS A 246 -26.78 5.37 -7.78
CA LYS A 246 -25.90 6.37 -7.17
C LYS A 246 -26.43 6.82 -5.81
N VAL A 247 -25.56 6.85 -4.84
CA VAL A 247 -25.85 7.39 -3.51
C VAL A 247 -25.73 8.91 -3.56
N SER A 248 -26.66 9.64 -2.95
CA SER A 248 -26.60 11.12 -2.96
C SER A 248 -25.35 11.62 -2.22
N ALA A 249 -24.76 12.72 -2.68
CA ALA A 249 -23.57 13.33 -2.07
C ALA A 249 -23.75 13.61 -0.56
N ALA A 250 -24.93 14.09 -0.16
CA ALA A 250 -25.24 14.32 1.26
C ALA A 250 -25.24 13.01 2.08
N THR A 251 -25.68 11.89 1.49
CA THR A 251 -25.65 10.58 2.15
C THR A 251 -24.23 10.04 2.21
N ILE A 252 -23.45 10.17 1.14
CA ILE A 252 -22.03 9.79 1.11
C ILE A 252 -21.28 10.52 2.21
N LYS A 253 -21.39 11.86 2.25
CA LYS A 253 -20.72 12.67 3.26
C LYS A 253 -21.08 12.24 4.68
N ARG A 254 -22.38 12.05 4.98
CA ARG A 254 -22.82 11.62 6.31
C ARG A 254 -22.27 10.23 6.69
N ARG A 255 -22.23 9.29 5.74
CA ARG A 255 -21.64 7.97 5.97
C ARG A 255 -20.13 8.06 6.18
N TYR A 256 -19.44 8.84 5.36
CA TYR A 256 -18.02 9.10 5.46
C TYR A 256 -17.66 9.70 6.82
N ASP A 257 -18.33 10.80 7.22
CA ASP A 257 -18.06 11.46 8.51
C ASP A 257 -18.23 10.49 9.69
N LYS A 258 -19.32 9.68 9.66
CA LYS A 258 -19.57 8.68 10.70
C LYS A 258 -18.52 7.58 10.73
N LEU A 259 -18.15 7.04 9.58
CA LEU A 259 -17.19 5.92 9.52
C LEU A 259 -15.76 6.37 9.74
N SER A 260 -15.41 7.60 9.37
CA SER A 260 -14.10 8.18 9.68
C SER A 260 -13.94 8.39 11.18
N ALA A 261 -14.95 8.92 11.87
CA ALA A 261 -14.92 9.04 13.32
C ALA A 261 -14.79 7.68 14.01
N LEU A 262 -15.50 6.66 13.53
CA LEU A 262 -15.36 5.29 14.02
C LEU A 262 -13.94 4.74 13.75
N ALA A 263 -13.40 4.97 12.58
CA ALA A 263 -12.06 4.52 12.24
C ALA A 263 -10.98 5.14 13.14
N ASP A 264 -11.09 6.44 13.43
CA ASP A 264 -10.19 7.15 14.33
C ASP A 264 -10.28 6.58 15.76
N GLU A 265 -11.48 6.33 16.25
CA GLU A 265 -11.73 5.70 17.55
C GLU A 265 -11.10 4.30 17.63
N LEU A 266 -11.38 3.44 16.65
CA LEU A 266 -10.85 2.07 16.62
C LEU A 266 -9.33 2.02 16.48
N CYS A 267 -8.74 2.93 15.68
CA CYS A 267 -7.29 3.04 15.58
C CYS A 267 -6.66 3.52 16.91
N SER A 268 -7.32 4.42 17.64
CA SER A 268 -6.87 4.88 18.95
C SER A 268 -6.92 3.75 19.98
N GLN A 269 -8.03 3.02 20.07
CA GLN A 269 -8.15 1.83 20.93
C GLN A 269 -7.09 0.79 20.59
N ARG A 270 -6.85 0.54 19.30
CA ARG A 270 -5.81 -0.39 18.87
C ARG A 270 -4.40 0.07 19.25
N ALA A 271 -4.13 1.36 19.26
CA ALA A 271 -2.86 1.91 19.72
C ALA A 271 -2.70 1.78 21.25
N GLU A 272 -3.77 1.99 22.00
CA GLU A 272 -3.79 1.82 23.48
C GLU A 272 -3.51 0.37 23.89
N GLU A 273 -4.07 -0.62 23.18
CA GLU A 273 -3.79 -2.05 23.41
C GLU A 273 -2.30 -2.40 23.32
N ARG A 274 -1.51 -1.59 22.63
CA ARG A 274 -0.06 -1.79 22.46
C ARG A 274 0.79 -1.03 23.46
N LEU A 275 0.19 -0.30 24.40
CA LEU A 275 0.91 0.38 25.47
C LEU A 275 1.60 -0.65 26.37
N GLY A 276 2.86 -0.40 26.70
CA GLY A 276 3.67 -1.31 27.49
C GLY A 276 4.33 -2.46 26.72
N ALA A 277 4.02 -2.64 25.42
CA ALA A 277 4.72 -3.61 24.59
C ALA A 277 6.12 -3.09 24.22
N THR A 278 7.11 -3.97 24.25
CA THR A 278 8.45 -3.70 23.70
C THR A 278 8.41 -3.92 22.19
N VAL A 279 8.82 -2.91 21.43
CA VAL A 279 8.83 -2.97 19.96
C VAL A 279 10.20 -2.57 19.42
N GLU A 280 10.63 -3.24 18.36
CA GLU A 280 11.80 -2.86 17.59
C GLU A 280 11.44 -1.71 16.64
N VAL A 281 12.15 -0.60 16.71
CA VAL A 281 11.90 0.59 15.88
C VAL A 281 13.07 0.82 14.94
N LEU A 282 12.82 0.88 13.64
CA LEU A 282 13.78 1.44 12.69
C LEU A 282 13.73 2.96 12.81
N VAL A 283 14.86 3.56 13.15
CA VAL A 283 15.00 5.03 13.27
C VAL A 283 15.19 5.61 11.88
N ASP A 284 14.28 6.49 11.47
CA ASP A 284 14.32 7.19 10.17
C ASP A 284 15.16 8.46 10.24
N SER A 285 15.01 9.23 11.34
CA SER A 285 15.74 10.48 11.55
C SER A 285 15.89 10.81 13.04
N ILE A 286 16.91 11.61 13.34
CA ILE A 286 17.09 12.25 14.64
C ILE A 286 17.32 13.72 14.37
N ALA A 287 16.39 14.58 14.83
CA ALA A 287 16.47 16.02 14.70
C ALA A 287 15.99 16.70 15.98
N ASP A 288 16.74 17.68 16.47
CA ASP A 288 16.39 18.48 17.65
C ASP A 288 16.06 17.65 18.91
N GLY A 289 16.75 16.50 19.07
CA GLY A 289 16.51 15.55 20.18
C GLY A 289 15.23 14.70 20.01
N VAL A 290 14.53 14.81 18.89
CA VAL A 290 13.38 13.98 18.54
C VAL A 290 13.83 12.84 17.63
N VAL A 291 13.50 11.61 18.04
CA VAL A 291 13.74 10.40 17.25
C VAL A 291 12.46 10.07 16.48
N GLU A 292 12.55 10.05 15.16
CA GLU A 292 11.47 9.57 14.29
C GLU A 292 11.80 8.18 13.76
N GLY A 293 10.80 7.30 13.74
CA GLY A 293 10.97 5.94 13.24
C GLY A 293 9.66 5.15 13.29
N GLY A 294 9.72 3.91 12.83
CA GLY A 294 8.54 3.05 12.76
C GLY A 294 8.79 1.59 13.16
N PRO A 295 7.84 0.99 13.92
CA PRO A 295 7.87 -0.44 14.22
C PRO A 295 7.45 -1.27 12.99
N PRO A 296 7.70 -2.60 12.99
CA PRO A 296 7.30 -3.48 11.89
C PRO A 296 5.79 -3.51 11.67
N THR A 297 4.99 -3.21 12.68
CA THR A 297 3.53 -3.23 12.63
C THR A 297 2.87 -1.96 12.07
N ARG A 298 3.65 -0.95 11.67
CA ARG A 298 3.16 0.29 11.06
C ARG A 298 3.96 0.61 9.79
N ARG A 299 3.29 1.23 8.82
CA ARG A 299 3.96 1.71 7.61
C ARG A 299 4.95 2.84 7.96
N PRO A 300 6.15 2.88 7.32
CA PRO A 300 7.05 4.02 7.43
C PRO A 300 6.34 5.32 7.04
N ARG A 301 6.70 6.43 7.67
CA ARG A 301 6.19 7.75 7.25
C ARG A 301 6.67 8.05 5.84
N SER A 302 5.79 8.52 4.97
CA SER A 302 6.19 9.05 3.67
C SER A 302 6.96 10.35 3.91
N THR A 303 8.18 10.45 3.39
CA THR A 303 9.02 11.65 3.45
C THR A 303 8.52 12.80 2.56
N ALA A 304 7.43 12.61 1.82
CA ALA A 304 6.77 13.68 1.09
C ALA A 304 6.16 14.68 2.09
N ARG A 305 6.94 15.70 2.48
CA ARG A 305 6.39 16.90 3.12
C ARG A 305 5.39 17.52 2.14
N PRO A 306 4.12 17.78 2.53
CA PRO A 306 3.26 18.60 1.71
C PRO A 306 3.90 20.00 1.61
N ARG A 307 4.31 20.40 0.40
CA ARG A 307 4.63 21.80 0.15
C ARG A 307 3.37 22.60 0.46
N SER A 308 3.50 23.52 1.39
CA SER A 308 2.46 24.50 1.70
C SER A 308 2.17 25.33 0.46
N SER A 309 1.15 25.00 -0.28
CA SER A 309 0.50 25.92 -1.21
C SER A 309 -0.95 25.53 -1.39
N ARG A 310 -1.81 26.37 -0.83
CA ARG A 310 -3.23 26.60 -1.16
C ARG A 310 -4.15 25.38 -1.23
N ARG A 311 -5.18 25.46 -0.40
CA ARG A 311 -6.37 24.63 -0.29
C ARG A 311 -6.85 24.10 -1.63
N SER A 312 -6.68 22.80 -1.81
CA SER A 312 -7.55 21.94 -2.61
C SER A 312 -7.85 20.74 -1.72
N ALA A 313 -9.12 20.52 -1.46
CA ALA A 313 -9.61 19.49 -0.56
C ALA A 313 -9.48 18.14 -1.26
N ALA A 314 -8.41 17.40 -1.02
CA ALA A 314 -8.30 15.96 -1.24
C ALA A 314 -6.90 15.44 -0.85
N ALA A 315 -6.43 15.79 0.33
CA ALA A 315 -5.30 15.09 0.93
C ALA A 315 -5.67 14.85 2.37
N SER A 316 -6.30 13.72 2.64
CA SER A 316 -6.60 13.30 3.99
C SER A 316 -5.32 13.07 4.76
N ILE A 317 -5.05 14.03 5.58
CA ILE A 317 -4.07 14.06 6.64
C ILE A 317 -4.39 12.91 7.59
N TRP A 318 -3.42 12.07 7.83
CA TRP A 318 -3.47 11.08 8.90
C TRP A 318 -3.48 11.80 10.25
N PRO A 319 -4.44 11.51 11.15
CA PRO A 319 -4.36 12.03 12.51
C PRO A 319 -3.11 11.46 13.19
N LEU A 320 -2.37 12.37 13.79
CA LEU A 320 -1.24 12.11 14.65
C LEU A 320 -1.76 11.36 15.91
N CYS A 321 -1.57 10.05 15.99
CA CYS A 321 -1.51 9.42 17.30
C CYS A 321 -0.32 10.03 18.05
N ALA A 322 -0.57 10.49 19.26
CA ALA A 322 0.38 11.17 20.12
C ALA A 322 1.74 10.45 20.20
N PRO A 323 2.85 11.18 20.33
CA PRO A 323 4.17 10.59 20.45
C PRO A 323 4.26 9.73 21.70
N ALA A 324 4.71 8.48 21.53
CA ALA A 324 5.11 7.65 22.66
C ALA A 324 6.27 8.36 23.38
N THR A 325 6.14 8.64 24.65
CA THR A 325 7.22 9.20 25.48
C THR A 325 8.31 8.16 25.63
N TRP A 326 9.49 8.46 25.11
CA TRP A 326 10.67 7.65 25.31
C TRP A 326 11.31 7.99 26.65
N SER A 327 11.46 6.99 27.55
CA SER A 327 12.30 7.07 28.73
C SER A 327 13.61 6.33 28.42
N GLY A 328 14.66 7.09 28.10
CA GLY A 328 16.00 6.54 27.90
C GLY A 328 16.58 5.93 29.19
N PRO A 329 17.58 5.05 29.06
CA PRO A 329 18.30 4.53 30.21
C PRO A 329 19.05 5.67 30.91
N ARG A 330 19.03 5.68 32.24
CA ARG A 330 19.84 6.54 33.08
C ARG A 330 21.29 6.06 33.08
#